data_fec5b4d1a96f158698bf0499fa2d840d
#
_entry.id   fec5b4d1a96f158698bf0499fa2d840d
#
_cell.length_a   1.000
_cell.length_b   1.000
_cell.length_c   1.000
_cell.angle_alpha   90.00
_cell.angle_beta   90.00
_cell.angle_gamma   90.00
#
_symmetry.space_group_name_H-M   'P 1'
#
loop_
_entity.id
_entity.type
_entity.pdbx_description
1 polymer ?
#
loop_
_entity_poly.entity_id
_entity_poly.type
_entity_poly.pdbx_seq_one_letter_code
_entity_poly.pdbx_strand_id
1 'polypeptide(L)'
;MRAFTGHLPGSPAYRRLIAGLFFAGVATFAQLYSPQAVLPFIGSEFGVEPATAALAVSVSTLGLAVGVIPWSVVADRIGRVPAMAIGVIAATALGLLAPLAPTLPLLLGARLFEGAALGAVPAIALAYLSEEVDSAHTATAAGSYIAGTTIGGLLGRVVAGPFGDVGLWRGGVFAVAAVCAASAVLFLWLTPPARGFAPQRRTGATGPSLAARLATNLRDRRQLTLYAQGFLLMGGFVAVYNYLGFHLVAPPYSLPLWVVSFLFLAYLAGTVTSPWAGSLAARYGRLPVVLASLAVMAIGIIVTAVPHVIAVLVGLLIATAGFFGAHAIASGWAPAAARPEARAQAASLYYLGYYGGSSLFGWLLGYAFHDLGWVGVAGCTLAMVAIAALLAVLGLRVPRRSA
;
A
#
# COMPACT_ATOMS: atom_id res chain seq x y z
N MET A 1 -37.77 14.29 9.87
CA MET A 1 -36.29 14.32 10.08
C MET A 1 -35.63 14.55 8.73
N ARG A 2 -34.75 15.54 8.58
CA ARG A 2 -33.99 15.72 7.33
C ARG A 2 -33.03 14.49 7.19
N ALA A 3 -32.98 13.91 6.00
CA ALA A 3 -32.04 12.85 5.70
C ALA A 3 -30.60 13.37 5.96
N PHE A 4 -29.74 12.53 6.52
CA PHE A 4 -28.33 12.88 6.72
C PHE A 4 -27.65 13.01 5.35
N THR A 5 -27.15 14.21 5.03
CA THR A 5 -26.53 14.54 3.73
C THR A 5 -25.00 14.54 3.76
N GLY A 6 -24.41 14.12 4.89
CA GLY A 6 -22.97 14.13 5.11
C GLY A 6 -22.47 15.37 5.85
N HIS A 7 -21.28 15.22 6.45
CA HIS A 7 -20.60 16.32 7.14
C HIS A 7 -19.97 17.29 6.16
N LEU A 8 -20.18 18.59 6.38
CA LEU A 8 -19.59 19.67 5.59
C LEU A 8 -18.22 20.11 6.13
N PRO A 9 -17.29 20.55 5.26
CA PRO A 9 -16.04 21.16 5.67
C PRO A 9 -16.24 22.27 6.69
N GLY A 10 -15.33 22.34 7.69
CA GLY A 10 -15.43 23.32 8.77
C GLY A 10 -16.26 22.86 9.98
N SER A 11 -17.16 21.88 9.84
CA SER A 11 -17.88 21.34 11.00
C SER A 11 -16.94 20.57 11.94
N PRO A 12 -17.18 20.59 13.28
CA PRO A 12 -16.36 19.83 14.23
C PRO A 12 -16.33 18.32 13.92
N ALA A 13 -17.46 17.76 13.48
CA ALA A 13 -17.56 16.34 13.11
C ALA A 13 -16.70 16.03 11.87
N TYR A 14 -16.70 16.87 10.84
CA TYR A 14 -15.83 16.73 9.68
C TYR A 14 -14.35 16.74 10.06
N ARG A 15 -13.91 17.74 10.87
CA ARG A 15 -12.50 17.83 11.30
C ARG A 15 -12.08 16.61 12.11
N ARG A 16 -12.91 16.13 13.03
CA ARG A 16 -12.65 14.93 13.82
C ARG A 16 -12.58 13.68 12.94
N LEU A 17 -13.48 13.54 11.96
CA LEU A 17 -13.53 12.42 11.05
C LEU A 17 -12.24 12.32 10.20
N ILE A 18 -11.83 13.42 9.54
CA ILE A 18 -10.62 13.42 8.70
C ILE A 18 -9.36 13.20 9.52
N ALA A 19 -9.26 13.80 10.73
CA ALA A 19 -8.14 13.60 11.64
C ALA A 19 -8.11 12.15 12.15
N GLY A 20 -9.25 11.57 12.55
CA GLY A 20 -9.34 10.18 12.97
C GLY A 20 -8.87 9.22 11.88
N LEU A 21 -9.33 9.40 10.64
CA LEU A 21 -8.91 8.54 9.52
C LEU A 21 -7.47 8.77 9.09
N PHE A 22 -6.94 10.00 9.23
CA PHE A 22 -5.51 10.24 9.07
C PHE A 22 -4.69 9.36 10.03
N PHE A 23 -5.04 9.34 11.32
CA PHE A 23 -4.35 8.50 12.31
C PHE A 23 -4.60 7.00 12.10
N ALA A 24 -5.76 6.58 11.60
CA ALA A 24 -5.98 5.20 11.17
C ALA A 24 -5.03 4.80 10.03
N GLY A 25 -4.82 5.68 9.06
CA GLY A 25 -3.84 5.52 7.99
C GLY A 25 -2.41 5.40 8.52
N VAL A 26 -2.02 6.30 9.44
CA VAL A 26 -0.69 6.25 10.10
C VAL A 26 -0.50 4.93 10.83
N ALA A 27 -1.44 4.54 11.71
CA ALA A 27 -1.35 3.30 12.48
C ALA A 27 -1.20 2.07 11.57
N THR A 28 -2.00 1.99 10.50
CA THR A 28 -2.00 0.86 9.57
C THR A 28 -0.68 0.74 8.82
N PHE A 29 -0.22 1.80 8.19
CA PHE A 29 0.89 1.72 7.24
C PHE A 29 2.26 1.83 7.92
N ALA A 30 2.37 2.50 9.08
CA ALA A 30 3.57 2.44 9.89
C ALA A 30 3.82 1.02 10.40
N GLN A 31 2.78 0.36 10.89
CA GLN A 31 2.84 -1.01 11.37
C GLN A 31 3.19 -2.00 10.25
N LEU A 32 2.50 -1.89 9.10
CA LEU A 32 2.69 -2.79 7.95
C LEU A 32 4.14 -2.85 7.50
N TYR A 33 4.82 -1.70 7.47
CA TYR A 33 6.17 -1.57 6.92
C TYR A 33 7.27 -1.38 7.97
N SER A 34 6.96 -1.49 9.27
CA SER A 34 7.93 -1.32 10.36
C SER A 34 9.20 -2.17 10.23
N PRO A 35 9.18 -3.46 9.76
CA PRO A 35 10.39 -4.24 9.63
C PRO A 35 11.24 -3.90 8.40
N GLN A 36 10.68 -3.18 7.41
CA GLN A 36 11.33 -3.02 6.11
C GLN A 36 12.71 -2.35 6.20
N ALA A 37 12.85 -1.36 7.07
CA ALA A 37 14.14 -0.68 7.27
C ALA A 37 15.16 -1.52 8.02
N VAL A 38 14.73 -2.53 8.78
CA VAL A 38 15.60 -3.36 9.64
C VAL A 38 15.75 -4.80 9.14
N LEU A 39 15.33 -5.09 7.91
CA LEU A 39 15.45 -6.44 7.31
C LEU A 39 16.87 -7.03 7.36
N PRO A 40 17.95 -6.26 7.11
CA PRO A 40 19.30 -6.80 7.23
C PRO A 40 19.61 -7.35 8.63
N PHE A 41 19.14 -6.69 9.70
CA PHE A 41 19.35 -7.14 11.07
C PHE A 41 18.48 -8.34 11.45
N ILE A 42 17.25 -8.41 10.93
CA ILE A 42 16.40 -9.60 11.05
C ILE A 42 17.10 -10.80 10.40
N GLY A 43 17.65 -10.62 9.18
CA GLY A 43 18.40 -11.66 8.48
C GLY A 43 19.62 -12.12 9.28
N SER A 44 20.39 -11.18 9.81
CA SER A 44 21.59 -11.48 10.61
C SER A 44 21.27 -12.20 11.92
N GLU A 45 20.24 -11.75 12.68
CA GLU A 45 19.89 -12.35 13.98
C GLU A 45 19.38 -13.79 13.83
N PHE A 46 18.55 -14.05 12.82
CA PHE A 46 17.99 -15.38 12.60
C PHE A 46 18.89 -16.26 11.69
N GLY A 47 20.01 -15.74 11.19
CA GLY A 47 20.92 -16.47 10.31
C GLY A 47 20.27 -16.89 9.00
N VAL A 48 19.43 -16.03 8.40
CA VAL A 48 18.66 -16.36 7.19
C VAL A 48 19.00 -15.43 6.04
N GLU A 49 18.81 -15.96 4.82
CA GLU A 49 18.99 -15.23 3.57
C GLU A 49 18.07 -14.01 3.44
N PRO A 50 18.43 -12.98 2.65
CA PRO A 50 17.62 -11.77 2.42
C PRO A 50 16.21 -12.07 1.97
N ALA A 51 15.99 -13.09 1.12
CA ALA A 51 14.66 -13.53 0.70
C ALA A 51 13.78 -13.95 1.88
N THR A 52 14.34 -14.73 2.80
CA THR A 52 13.65 -15.23 3.98
C THR A 52 13.37 -14.09 4.98
N ALA A 53 14.33 -13.18 5.18
CA ALA A 53 14.14 -11.98 6.00
C ALA A 53 13.01 -11.09 5.45
N ALA A 54 12.93 -10.91 4.13
CA ALA A 54 11.89 -10.11 3.47
C ALA A 54 10.47 -10.65 3.69
N LEU A 55 10.33 -11.93 4.08
CA LEU A 55 9.02 -12.49 4.49
C LEU A 55 8.40 -11.71 5.67
N ALA A 56 9.19 -11.06 6.54
CA ALA A 56 8.66 -10.22 7.62
C ALA A 56 7.76 -9.08 7.11
N VAL A 57 7.95 -8.61 5.88
CA VAL A 57 7.07 -7.64 5.19
C VAL A 57 6.05 -8.37 4.32
N SER A 58 6.50 -9.37 3.56
CA SER A 58 5.67 -10.04 2.55
C SER A 58 4.48 -10.79 3.15
N VAL A 59 4.65 -11.49 4.27
CA VAL A 59 3.51 -12.20 4.92
C VAL A 59 2.51 -11.21 5.53
N SER A 60 2.95 -10.04 5.99
CA SER A 60 2.05 -9.01 6.50
C SER A 60 1.22 -8.39 5.37
N THR A 61 1.82 -8.11 4.21
CA THR A 61 1.09 -7.63 3.03
C THR A 61 0.14 -8.69 2.47
N LEU A 62 0.52 -9.99 2.54
CA LEU A 62 -0.37 -11.10 2.22
C LEU A 62 -1.57 -11.16 3.18
N GLY A 63 -1.31 -11.07 4.49
CA GLY A 63 -2.34 -11.03 5.51
C GLY A 63 -3.33 -9.90 5.24
N LEU A 64 -2.84 -8.70 4.94
CA LEU A 64 -3.67 -7.55 4.60
C LEU A 64 -4.52 -7.83 3.36
N ALA A 65 -3.93 -8.35 2.28
CA ALA A 65 -4.64 -8.68 1.04
C ALA A 65 -5.80 -9.65 1.29
N VAL A 66 -5.54 -10.73 2.04
CA VAL A 66 -6.54 -11.74 2.38
C VAL A 66 -7.59 -11.18 3.35
N GLY A 67 -7.19 -10.31 4.27
CA GLY A 67 -8.05 -9.72 5.30
C GLY A 67 -9.09 -8.73 4.77
N VAL A 68 -8.79 -8.00 3.68
CA VAL A 68 -9.66 -6.91 3.16
C VAL A 68 -11.10 -7.39 2.89
N ILE A 69 -11.27 -8.56 2.26
CA ILE A 69 -12.60 -9.06 1.88
C ILE A 69 -13.41 -9.51 3.11
N PRO A 70 -12.90 -10.36 4.02
CA PRO A 70 -13.60 -10.70 5.25
C PRO A 70 -13.98 -9.48 6.08
N TRP A 71 -13.06 -8.52 6.23
CA TRP A 71 -13.35 -7.31 7.00
C TRP A 71 -14.44 -6.44 6.38
N SER A 72 -14.55 -6.38 5.05
CA SER A 72 -15.66 -5.67 4.41
C SER A 72 -17.01 -6.29 4.79
N VAL A 73 -17.09 -7.63 4.85
CA VAL A 73 -18.31 -8.35 5.28
C VAL A 73 -18.59 -8.11 6.77
N VAL A 74 -17.58 -8.10 7.61
CA VAL A 74 -17.73 -7.77 9.04
C VAL A 74 -18.25 -6.34 9.20
N ALA A 75 -17.67 -5.38 8.47
CA ALA A 75 -18.08 -3.97 8.52
C ALA A 75 -19.52 -3.73 8.06
N ASP A 76 -20.03 -4.54 7.12
CA ASP A 76 -21.42 -4.48 6.70
C ASP A 76 -22.40 -4.99 7.78
N ARG A 77 -21.91 -5.80 8.74
CA ARG A 77 -22.72 -6.35 9.83
C ARG A 77 -22.68 -5.52 11.11
N ILE A 78 -21.48 -5.15 11.56
CA ILE A 78 -21.28 -4.47 12.84
C ILE A 78 -21.07 -2.96 12.73
N GLY A 79 -20.92 -2.44 11.51
CA GLY A 79 -20.66 -1.03 11.21
C GLY A 79 -19.19 -0.73 10.87
N ARG A 80 -18.98 0.41 10.21
CA ARG A 80 -17.66 0.80 9.68
C ARG A 80 -16.64 1.07 10.80
N VAL A 81 -17.01 1.92 11.75
CA VAL A 81 -16.11 2.33 12.84
C VAL A 81 -15.77 1.17 13.79
N PRO A 82 -16.74 0.33 14.26
CA PRO A 82 -16.40 -0.82 15.09
C PRO A 82 -15.49 -1.83 14.40
N ALA A 83 -15.70 -2.12 13.10
CA ALA A 83 -14.85 -3.05 12.36
C ALA A 83 -13.41 -2.54 12.25
N MET A 84 -13.21 -1.25 11.88
CA MET A 84 -11.88 -0.64 11.86
C MET A 84 -11.25 -0.63 13.26
N ALA A 85 -12.01 -0.33 14.31
CA ALA A 85 -11.52 -0.30 15.68
C ALA A 85 -10.97 -1.67 16.12
N ILE A 86 -11.73 -2.74 15.89
CA ILE A 86 -11.29 -4.11 16.22
C ILE A 86 -10.00 -4.45 15.44
N GLY A 87 -9.96 -4.15 14.14
CA GLY A 87 -8.78 -4.41 13.31
C GLY A 87 -7.56 -3.65 13.80
N VAL A 88 -7.68 -2.34 14.08
CA VAL A 88 -6.56 -1.51 14.55
C VAL A 88 -6.08 -1.96 15.93
N ILE A 89 -6.98 -2.29 16.86
CA ILE A 89 -6.61 -2.80 18.20
C ILE A 89 -5.89 -4.13 18.08
N ALA A 90 -6.43 -5.08 17.31
CA ALA A 90 -5.80 -6.38 17.09
C ALA A 90 -4.42 -6.26 16.44
N ALA A 91 -4.30 -5.42 15.42
CA ALA A 91 -3.03 -5.16 14.74
C ALA A 91 -2.01 -4.51 15.71
N THR A 92 -2.41 -3.53 16.50
CA THR A 92 -1.54 -2.89 17.49
C THR A 92 -1.05 -3.89 18.55
N ALA A 93 -1.92 -4.75 19.05
CA ALA A 93 -1.54 -5.80 20.00
C ALA A 93 -0.53 -6.77 19.40
N LEU A 94 -0.78 -7.24 18.16
CA LEU A 94 0.14 -8.13 17.44
C LEU A 94 1.47 -7.44 17.12
N GLY A 95 1.45 -6.15 16.77
CA GLY A 95 2.64 -5.37 16.51
C GLY A 95 3.52 -5.14 17.74
N LEU A 96 2.91 -5.04 18.92
CA LEU A 96 3.63 -5.01 20.20
C LEU A 96 4.21 -6.39 20.56
N LEU A 97 3.57 -7.48 20.15
CA LEU A 97 4.03 -8.84 20.41
C LEU A 97 5.07 -9.33 19.39
N ALA A 98 4.99 -8.91 18.15
CA ALA A 98 5.88 -9.39 17.08
C ALA A 98 7.38 -9.22 17.38
N PRO A 99 7.88 -8.08 17.90
CA PRO A 99 9.29 -7.94 18.25
C PRO A 99 9.74 -8.82 19.42
N LEU A 100 8.84 -9.44 20.16
CA LEU A 100 9.14 -10.38 21.25
C LEU A 100 9.31 -11.83 20.74
N ALA A 101 9.05 -12.10 19.46
CA ALA A 101 9.13 -13.45 18.91
C ALA A 101 10.57 -13.99 19.00
N PRO A 102 10.79 -15.14 19.67
CA PRO A 102 12.12 -15.73 19.82
C PRO A 102 12.61 -16.47 18.57
N THR A 103 11.71 -16.78 17.64
CA THR A 103 12.02 -17.48 16.39
C THR A 103 11.39 -16.81 15.20
N LEU A 104 12.04 -16.96 14.03
CA LEU A 104 11.49 -16.39 12.80
C LEU A 104 10.08 -16.89 12.45
N PRO A 105 9.73 -18.19 12.56
CA PRO A 105 8.36 -18.63 12.28
C PRO A 105 7.29 -17.95 13.15
N LEU A 106 7.59 -17.69 14.43
CA LEU A 106 6.67 -16.97 15.31
C LEU A 106 6.55 -15.49 14.92
N LEU A 107 7.68 -14.86 14.54
CA LEU A 107 7.65 -13.51 13.98
C LEU A 107 6.78 -13.45 12.73
N LEU A 108 6.98 -14.36 11.78
CA LEU A 108 6.22 -14.41 10.53
C LEU A 108 4.73 -14.69 10.78
N GLY A 109 4.41 -15.58 11.72
CA GLY A 109 3.02 -15.83 12.13
C GLY A 109 2.36 -14.58 12.71
N ALA A 110 3.02 -13.90 13.65
CA ALA A 110 2.52 -12.64 14.20
C ALA A 110 2.32 -11.59 13.11
N ARG A 111 3.26 -11.45 12.18
CA ARG A 111 3.18 -10.52 11.04
C ARG A 111 2.03 -10.84 10.08
N LEU A 112 1.76 -12.12 9.82
CA LEU A 112 0.64 -12.54 8.97
C LEU A 112 -0.71 -12.13 9.58
N PHE A 113 -0.92 -12.45 10.86
CA PHE A 113 -2.17 -12.11 11.56
C PHE A 113 -2.30 -10.61 11.79
N GLU A 114 -1.22 -9.92 12.05
CA GLU A 114 -1.16 -8.47 12.13
C GLU A 114 -1.61 -7.84 10.79
N GLY A 115 -1.05 -8.31 9.68
CA GLY A 115 -1.47 -7.88 8.34
C GLY A 115 -2.95 -8.14 8.09
N ALA A 116 -3.45 -9.33 8.45
CA ALA A 116 -4.87 -9.67 8.33
C ALA A 116 -5.77 -8.72 9.14
N ALA A 117 -5.34 -8.31 10.34
CA ALA A 117 -6.05 -7.32 11.13
C ALA A 117 -6.00 -5.91 10.50
N LEU A 118 -4.84 -5.51 9.96
CA LEU A 118 -4.67 -4.23 9.25
C LEU A 118 -5.56 -4.12 8.01
N GLY A 119 -5.94 -5.25 7.40
CA GLY A 119 -6.89 -5.30 6.28
C GLY A 119 -8.26 -4.68 6.57
N ALA A 120 -8.61 -4.49 7.86
CA ALA A 120 -9.84 -3.83 8.27
C ALA A 120 -9.90 -2.33 7.91
N VAL A 121 -8.77 -1.67 7.64
CA VAL A 121 -8.76 -0.20 7.53
C VAL A 121 -8.91 0.30 6.09
N PRO A 122 -8.11 -0.11 5.09
CA PRO A 122 -8.02 0.61 3.81
C PRO A 122 -9.35 0.75 3.06
N ALA A 123 -10.08 -0.34 2.91
CA ALA A 123 -11.33 -0.33 2.15
C ALA A 123 -12.49 0.28 2.97
N ILE A 124 -12.54 -0.01 4.29
CA ILE A 124 -13.61 0.47 5.17
C ILE A 124 -13.49 1.97 5.41
N ALA A 125 -12.26 2.51 5.54
CA ALA A 125 -12.04 3.96 5.72
C ALA A 125 -12.61 4.77 4.55
N LEU A 126 -12.38 4.33 3.31
CA LEU A 126 -12.91 5.01 2.12
C LEU A 126 -14.44 4.87 2.00
N ALA A 127 -14.99 3.70 2.37
CA ALA A 127 -16.44 3.51 2.44
C ALA A 127 -17.08 4.42 3.48
N TYR A 128 -16.50 4.48 4.69
CA TYR A 128 -16.95 5.37 5.77
C TYR A 128 -16.92 6.85 5.34
N LEU A 129 -15.85 7.29 4.68
CA LEU A 129 -15.75 8.65 4.12
C LEU A 129 -16.87 8.94 3.13
N SER A 130 -17.18 8.02 2.23
CA SER A 130 -18.22 8.21 1.23
C SER A 130 -19.63 8.23 1.81
N GLU A 131 -19.84 7.61 2.97
CA GLU A 131 -21.12 7.54 3.67
C GLU A 131 -21.33 8.76 4.63
N GLU A 132 -20.24 9.32 5.18
CA GLU A 132 -20.30 10.34 6.23
C GLU A 132 -19.97 11.77 5.78
N VAL A 133 -19.33 11.94 4.62
CA VAL A 133 -18.93 13.24 4.08
C VAL A 133 -19.82 13.60 2.92
N ASP A 134 -20.19 14.88 2.82
CA ASP A 134 -20.92 15.43 1.68
C ASP A 134 -20.23 15.07 0.36
N SER A 135 -21.01 14.65 -0.63
CA SER A 135 -20.53 14.09 -1.89
C SER A 135 -19.56 14.99 -2.66
N ALA A 136 -19.73 16.33 -2.57
CA ALA A 136 -18.84 17.29 -3.21
C ALA A 136 -17.45 17.37 -2.55
N HIS A 137 -17.32 16.90 -1.30
CA HIS A 137 -16.09 17.03 -0.50
C HIS A 137 -15.42 15.69 -0.19
N THR A 138 -16.02 14.57 -0.57
CA THR A 138 -15.52 13.21 -0.29
C THR A 138 -14.10 12.99 -0.83
N ALA A 139 -13.79 13.49 -2.03
CA ALA A 139 -12.45 13.35 -2.63
C ALA A 139 -11.38 14.08 -1.81
N THR A 140 -11.69 15.28 -1.33
CA THR A 140 -10.78 16.07 -0.47
C THR A 140 -10.57 15.38 0.89
N ALA A 141 -11.63 14.84 1.48
CA ALA A 141 -11.56 14.11 2.73
C ALA A 141 -10.74 12.81 2.60
N ALA A 142 -10.88 12.07 1.48
CA ALA A 142 -10.08 10.90 1.18
C ALA A 142 -8.58 11.23 1.09
N GLY A 143 -8.23 12.42 0.62
CA GLY A 143 -6.85 12.92 0.60
C GLY A 143 -6.19 12.93 1.98
N SER A 144 -6.93 13.23 3.05
CA SER A 144 -6.41 13.19 4.42
C SER A 144 -6.06 11.77 4.87
N TYR A 145 -6.92 10.79 4.57
CA TYR A 145 -6.63 9.38 4.83
C TYR A 145 -5.38 8.92 4.07
N ILE A 146 -5.30 9.25 2.78
CA ILE A 146 -4.15 8.90 1.92
C ILE A 146 -2.86 9.56 2.44
N ALA A 147 -2.91 10.81 2.88
CA ALA A 147 -1.77 11.45 3.54
C ALA A 147 -1.35 10.70 4.80
N GLY A 148 -2.30 10.23 5.62
CA GLY A 148 -2.04 9.37 6.77
C GLY A 148 -1.33 8.08 6.39
N THR A 149 -1.74 7.40 5.31
CA THR A 149 -1.09 6.17 4.84
C THR A 149 0.35 6.42 4.37
N THR A 150 0.59 7.54 3.69
CA THR A 150 1.94 7.92 3.21
C THR A 150 2.86 8.25 4.37
N ILE A 151 2.40 9.09 5.29
CA ILE A 151 3.18 9.48 6.48
C ILE A 151 3.41 8.26 7.38
N GLY A 152 2.41 7.42 7.58
CA GLY A 152 2.55 6.18 8.33
C GLY A 152 3.61 5.27 7.72
N GLY A 153 3.51 5.01 6.43
CA GLY A 153 4.50 4.19 5.72
C GLY A 153 5.93 4.73 5.83
N LEU A 154 6.10 6.05 5.84
CA LEU A 154 7.39 6.70 6.04
C LEU A 154 7.86 6.57 7.50
N LEU A 155 7.00 6.91 8.47
CA LEU A 155 7.32 6.85 9.90
C LEU A 155 7.75 5.46 10.33
N GLY A 156 7.06 4.40 9.87
CA GLY A 156 7.40 3.02 10.20
C GLY A 156 8.84 2.65 9.86
N ARG A 157 9.41 3.24 8.81
CA ARG A 157 10.77 2.98 8.34
C ARG A 157 11.80 3.89 8.98
N VAL A 158 11.50 5.19 9.03
CA VAL A 158 12.45 6.19 9.57
C VAL A 158 12.63 6.04 11.07
N VAL A 159 11.58 5.67 11.81
CA VAL A 159 11.66 5.43 13.25
C VAL A 159 12.43 4.13 13.55
N ALA A 160 12.21 3.05 12.79
CA ALA A 160 12.87 1.78 13.06
C ALA A 160 14.37 1.78 12.69
N GLY A 161 14.77 2.50 11.62
CA GLY A 161 16.11 2.44 11.06
C GLY A 161 17.25 2.70 12.05
N PRO A 162 17.24 3.81 12.80
CA PRO A 162 18.33 4.15 13.73
C PRO A 162 18.59 3.10 14.81
N PHE A 163 17.60 2.33 15.21
CA PHE A 163 17.77 1.27 16.21
C PHE A 163 18.56 0.06 15.67
N GLY A 164 18.57 -0.14 14.36
CA GLY A 164 19.35 -1.20 13.74
C GLY A 164 20.85 -1.02 13.98
N ASP A 165 21.39 0.18 13.77
CA ASP A 165 22.82 0.47 13.88
C ASP A 165 23.41 0.22 15.29
N VAL A 166 22.57 0.25 16.31
CA VAL A 166 22.95 -0.08 17.70
C VAL A 166 22.57 -1.51 18.10
N GLY A 167 22.19 -2.37 17.14
CA GLY A 167 21.84 -3.77 17.38
C GLY A 167 20.48 -3.97 18.05
N LEU A 168 19.65 -2.95 18.14
CA LEU A 168 18.36 -2.96 18.85
C LEU A 168 17.15 -2.93 17.89
N TRP A 169 17.24 -3.65 16.74
CA TRP A 169 16.16 -3.61 15.74
C TRP A 169 14.77 -3.93 16.32
N ARG A 170 14.69 -4.83 17.31
CA ARG A 170 13.43 -5.15 18.04
C ARG A 170 12.88 -3.92 18.74
N GLY A 171 13.76 -3.12 19.38
CA GLY A 171 13.42 -1.83 19.97
C GLY A 171 12.86 -0.83 18.95
N GLY A 172 13.43 -0.82 17.73
CA GLY A 172 12.94 0.01 16.62
C GLY A 172 11.54 -0.37 16.19
N VAL A 173 11.26 -1.66 15.99
CA VAL A 173 9.92 -2.15 15.67
C VAL A 173 8.94 -1.87 16.82
N PHE A 174 9.40 -2.00 18.07
CA PHE A 174 8.60 -1.66 19.25
C PHE A 174 8.26 -0.16 19.33
N ALA A 175 9.24 0.70 19.01
CA ALA A 175 9.01 2.16 18.96
C ALA A 175 7.96 2.52 17.88
N VAL A 176 8.00 1.87 16.70
CA VAL A 176 6.95 2.03 15.70
C VAL A 176 5.61 1.53 16.22
N ALA A 177 5.56 0.38 16.88
CA ALA A 177 4.32 -0.14 17.45
C ALA A 177 3.73 0.81 18.50
N ALA A 178 4.57 1.49 19.31
CA ALA A 178 4.13 2.52 20.26
C ALA A 178 3.54 3.76 19.53
N VAL A 179 4.16 4.22 18.42
CA VAL A 179 3.60 5.29 17.58
C VAL A 179 2.25 4.86 16.97
N CYS A 180 2.14 3.61 16.54
CA CYS A 180 0.90 3.05 16.03
C CYS A 180 -0.18 2.96 17.13
N ALA A 181 0.19 2.57 18.35
CA ALA A 181 -0.72 2.55 19.51
C ALA A 181 -1.24 3.96 19.81
N ALA A 182 -0.38 4.97 19.85
CA ALA A 182 -0.79 6.36 20.03
C ALA A 182 -1.73 6.82 18.90
N SER A 183 -1.41 6.48 17.66
CA SER A 183 -2.26 6.78 16.50
C SER A 183 -3.59 6.04 16.55
N ALA A 184 -3.61 4.79 17.02
CA ALA A 184 -4.82 4.00 17.25
C ALA A 184 -5.73 4.66 18.31
N VAL A 185 -5.16 5.12 19.41
CA VAL A 185 -5.91 5.86 20.45
C VAL A 185 -6.50 7.14 19.89
N LEU A 186 -5.73 7.92 19.11
CA LEU A 186 -6.22 9.13 18.47
C LEU A 186 -7.32 8.84 17.44
N PHE A 187 -7.19 7.77 16.67
CA PHE A 187 -8.25 7.30 15.77
C PHE A 187 -9.54 7.00 16.53
N LEU A 188 -9.46 6.19 17.59
CA LEU A 188 -10.62 5.79 18.37
C LEU A 188 -11.31 6.98 19.08
N TRP A 189 -10.52 7.95 19.54
CA TRP A 189 -11.04 9.14 20.22
C TRP A 189 -11.63 10.17 19.28
N LEU A 190 -11.03 10.36 18.11
CA LEU A 190 -11.44 11.39 17.16
C LEU A 190 -12.57 10.95 16.24
N THR A 191 -12.63 9.67 15.86
CA THR A 191 -13.57 9.21 14.84
C THR A 191 -15.01 9.21 15.37
N PRO A 192 -15.93 10.01 14.77
CA PRO A 192 -17.33 10.01 15.19
C PRO A 192 -18.02 8.69 14.83
N PRO A 193 -19.09 8.33 15.53
CA PRO A 193 -19.91 7.18 15.16
C PRO A 193 -20.54 7.41 13.77
N ALA A 194 -20.68 6.32 13.01
CA ALA A 194 -21.30 6.36 11.68
C ALA A 194 -22.79 6.77 11.78
N ARG A 195 -23.19 7.72 10.93
CA ARG A 195 -24.58 8.21 10.80
C ARG A 195 -25.16 7.91 9.42
N GLY A 196 -24.33 7.87 8.38
CA GLY A 196 -24.72 7.55 7.01
C GLY A 196 -24.80 6.05 6.75
N PHE A 197 -24.24 5.22 7.65
CA PHE A 197 -24.27 3.78 7.53
C PHE A 197 -25.65 3.22 7.88
N ALA A 198 -26.28 2.52 6.94
CA ALA A 198 -27.44 1.68 7.19
C ALA A 198 -27.02 0.20 7.03
N PRO A 199 -27.18 -0.65 8.07
CA PRO A 199 -26.90 -2.07 7.94
C PRO A 199 -27.70 -2.65 6.77
N GLN A 200 -27.03 -3.29 5.82
CA GLN A 200 -27.72 -3.97 4.73
C GLN A 200 -28.49 -5.17 5.31
N ARG A 201 -29.75 -4.95 5.71
CA ARG A 201 -30.68 -6.06 5.93
C ARG A 201 -30.83 -6.77 4.58
N ARG A 202 -30.59 -8.08 4.56
CA ARG A 202 -30.78 -8.98 3.39
C ARG A 202 -32.26 -9.08 3.01
N THR A 203 -32.93 -7.97 2.77
CA THR A 203 -34.29 -7.93 2.26
C THR A 203 -34.22 -7.69 0.75
N GLY A 204 -34.34 -8.76 -0.04
CA GLY A 204 -34.72 -8.68 -1.45
C GLY A 204 -33.77 -7.88 -2.35
N ALA A 205 -32.45 -8.05 -2.25
CA ALA A 205 -31.51 -7.40 -3.16
C ALA A 205 -31.73 -7.93 -4.58
N THR A 206 -32.40 -7.16 -5.42
CA THR A 206 -32.64 -7.39 -6.85
C THR A 206 -31.38 -7.25 -7.73
N GLY A 207 -30.20 -7.06 -7.13
CA GLY A 207 -28.93 -6.89 -7.82
C GLY A 207 -28.11 -8.18 -7.96
N PRO A 208 -27.08 -8.18 -8.85
CA PRO A 208 -26.19 -9.32 -9.04
C PRO A 208 -25.50 -9.71 -7.73
N SER A 209 -25.32 -11.02 -7.49
CA SER A 209 -24.58 -11.53 -6.31
C SER A 209 -23.12 -11.02 -6.30
N LEU A 210 -22.47 -11.06 -5.13
CA LEU A 210 -21.05 -10.74 -5.01
C LEU A 210 -20.20 -11.56 -6.00
N ALA A 211 -20.46 -12.85 -6.08
CA ALA A 211 -19.77 -13.75 -7.02
C ALA A 211 -19.96 -13.34 -8.48
N ALA A 212 -21.17 -12.92 -8.86
CA ALA A 212 -21.46 -12.45 -10.21
C ALA A 212 -20.70 -11.14 -10.53
N ARG A 213 -20.62 -10.19 -9.58
CA ARG A 213 -19.86 -8.94 -9.72
C ARG A 213 -18.36 -9.17 -9.84
N LEU A 214 -17.81 -10.07 -9.02
CA LEU A 214 -16.41 -10.49 -9.12
C LEU A 214 -16.14 -11.17 -10.47
N ALA A 215 -16.99 -12.12 -10.87
CA ALA A 215 -16.86 -12.83 -12.14
C ALA A 215 -16.94 -11.88 -13.35
N THR A 216 -17.78 -10.85 -13.30
CA THR A 216 -17.87 -9.82 -14.35
C THR A 216 -16.53 -9.10 -14.52
N ASN A 217 -15.91 -8.69 -13.43
CA ASN A 217 -14.62 -8.00 -13.48
C ASN A 217 -13.47 -8.95 -13.90
N LEU A 218 -13.46 -10.20 -13.41
CA LEU A 218 -12.42 -11.18 -13.74
C LEU A 218 -12.51 -11.73 -15.18
N ARG A 219 -13.63 -11.55 -15.87
CA ARG A 219 -13.79 -11.90 -17.29
C ARG A 219 -13.46 -10.73 -18.23
N ASP A 220 -13.33 -9.52 -17.71
CA ASP A 220 -13.00 -8.35 -18.51
C ASP A 220 -11.48 -8.22 -18.66
N ARG A 221 -10.97 -8.36 -19.90
CA ARG A 221 -9.53 -8.25 -20.23
C ARG A 221 -8.94 -6.91 -19.80
N ARG A 222 -9.71 -5.83 -19.88
CA ARG A 222 -9.27 -4.49 -19.47
C ARG A 222 -9.06 -4.43 -17.96
N GLN A 223 -9.99 -5.02 -17.20
CA GLN A 223 -9.87 -5.12 -15.75
C GLN A 223 -8.67 -5.98 -15.34
N LEU A 224 -8.49 -7.15 -15.97
CA LEU A 224 -7.32 -8.01 -15.71
C LEU A 224 -6.01 -7.28 -15.98
N THR A 225 -5.94 -6.50 -17.07
CA THR A 225 -4.76 -5.67 -17.36
C THR A 225 -4.50 -4.64 -16.27
N LEU A 226 -5.53 -3.98 -15.76
CA LEU A 226 -5.39 -3.00 -14.68
C LEU A 226 -4.96 -3.66 -13.36
N TYR A 227 -5.48 -4.84 -13.05
CA TYR A 227 -5.04 -5.61 -11.87
C TYR A 227 -3.58 -6.08 -12.01
N ALA A 228 -3.16 -6.48 -13.22
CA ALA A 228 -1.77 -6.80 -13.52
C ALA A 228 -0.84 -5.59 -13.36
N GLN A 229 -1.29 -4.35 -13.68
CA GLN A 229 -0.52 -3.15 -13.36
C GLN A 229 -0.25 -3.06 -11.84
N GLY A 230 -1.29 -3.16 -11.01
CA GLY A 230 -1.12 -3.14 -9.57
C GLY A 230 -0.17 -4.22 -9.06
N PHE A 231 -0.34 -5.46 -9.54
CA PHE A 231 0.44 -6.63 -9.15
C PHE A 231 1.92 -6.51 -9.50
N LEU A 232 2.23 -6.16 -10.76
CA LEU A 232 3.61 -6.08 -11.24
C LEU A 232 4.33 -4.85 -10.66
N LEU A 233 3.69 -3.69 -10.70
CA LEU A 233 4.32 -2.44 -10.27
C LEU A 233 4.61 -2.42 -8.77
N MET A 234 3.63 -2.82 -7.94
CA MET A 234 3.85 -2.86 -6.51
C MET A 234 4.81 -3.98 -6.11
N GLY A 235 4.79 -5.10 -6.82
CA GLY A 235 5.73 -6.18 -6.60
C GLY A 235 7.18 -5.74 -6.81
N GLY A 236 7.48 -5.15 -7.96
CA GLY A 236 8.83 -4.63 -8.25
C GLY A 236 9.22 -3.48 -7.31
N PHE A 237 8.29 -2.57 -7.03
CA PHE A 237 8.52 -1.44 -6.15
C PHE A 237 8.89 -1.87 -4.72
N VAL A 238 8.12 -2.79 -4.13
CA VAL A 238 8.42 -3.29 -2.78
C VAL A 238 9.72 -4.08 -2.75
N ALA A 239 10.01 -4.88 -3.78
CA ALA A 239 11.26 -5.60 -3.87
C ALA A 239 12.46 -4.65 -3.90
N VAL A 240 12.43 -3.58 -4.69
CA VAL A 240 13.48 -2.55 -4.69
C VAL A 240 13.73 -2.04 -3.27
N TYR A 241 12.69 -1.68 -2.54
CA TYR A 241 12.82 -1.15 -1.18
C TYR A 241 13.19 -2.21 -0.13
N ASN A 242 12.80 -3.47 -0.31
CA ASN A 242 13.19 -4.56 0.61
C ASN A 242 14.69 -4.86 0.52
N TYR A 243 15.26 -4.86 -0.70
CA TYR A 243 16.66 -5.25 -0.91
C TYR A 243 17.63 -4.07 -0.94
N LEU A 244 17.13 -2.84 -1.01
CA LEU A 244 17.95 -1.62 -0.95
C LEU A 244 18.77 -1.54 0.34
N GLY A 245 18.16 -1.91 1.48
CA GLY A 245 18.84 -1.95 2.77
C GLY A 245 20.06 -2.88 2.74
N PHE A 246 19.88 -4.11 2.27
CA PHE A 246 20.96 -5.06 2.14
C PHE A 246 22.06 -4.58 1.19
N HIS A 247 21.68 -3.98 0.06
CA HIS A 247 22.61 -3.48 -0.95
C HIS A 247 23.49 -2.34 -0.43
N LEU A 248 22.90 -1.39 0.30
CA LEU A 248 23.61 -0.19 0.72
C LEU A 248 24.37 -0.33 2.04
N VAL A 249 24.00 -1.29 2.89
CA VAL A 249 24.75 -1.63 4.10
C VAL A 249 26.00 -2.46 3.77
N ALA A 250 25.96 -3.21 2.67
CA ALA A 250 27.11 -4.02 2.21
C ALA A 250 28.17 -3.15 1.49
N PRO A 251 29.43 -3.62 1.40
CA PRO A 251 30.45 -3.02 0.54
C PRO A 251 29.98 -2.94 -0.92
N PRO A 252 30.39 -1.93 -1.70
CA PRO A 252 31.33 -0.85 -1.35
C PRO A 252 30.74 0.33 -0.60
N TYR A 253 29.42 0.38 -0.38
CA TYR A 253 28.75 1.56 0.20
C TYR A 253 28.94 1.63 1.72
N SER A 254 28.73 0.51 2.42
CA SER A 254 28.84 0.40 3.90
C SER A 254 28.13 1.53 4.64
N LEU A 255 26.93 1.92 4.16
CA LEU A 255 26.18 3.01 4.76
C LEU A 255 25.54 2.58 6.08
N PRO A 256 25.53 3.44 7.11
CA PRO A 256 24.74 3.20 8.30
C PRO A 256 23.25 3.07 7.99
N LEU A 257 22.55 2.19 8.70
CA LEU A 257 21.15 1.91 8.40
C LEU A 257 20.23 3.13 8.63
N TRP A 258 20.58 4.01 9.57
CA TRP A 258 19.84 5.28 9.75
C TRP A 258 19.87 6.14 8.49
N VAL A 259 21.00 6.18 7.77
CA VAL A 259 21.09 6.87 6.46
C VAL A 259 20.20 6.17 5.44
N VAL A 260 20.27 4.84 5.36
CA VAL A 260 19.44 4.04 4.45
C VAL A 260 17.96 4.24 4.72
N SER A 261 17.56 4.37 5.99
CA SER A 261 16.14 4.61 6.35
C SER A 261 15.61 5.95 5.86
N PHE A 262 16.46 6.99 5.73
CA PHE A 262 16.05 8.26 5.13
C PHE A 262 15.80 8.19 3.62
N LEU A 263 16.26 7.14 2.92
CA LEU A 263 15.93 6.94 1.50
C LEU A 263 14.44 6.74 1.27
N PHE A 264 13.73 6.27 2.28
CA PHE A 264 12.28 6.18 2.22
C PHE A 264 11.57 7.54 2.11
N LEU A 265 12.29 8.67 2.37
CA LEU A 265 11.78 10.01 2.04
C LEU A 265 11.48 10.17 0.54
N ALA A 266 12.08 9.36 -0.33
CA ALA A 266 11.72 9.32 -1.74
C ALA A 266 10.23 9.04 -1.99
N TYR A 267 9.53 8.39 -1.04
CA TYR A 267 8.06 8.24 -1.10
C TYR A 267 7.31 9.57 -1.19
N LEU A 268 7.89 10.66 -0.68
CA LEU A 268 7.30 11.99 -0.80
C LEU A 268 7.20 12.47 -2.26
N ALA A 269 8.00 11.92 -3.17
CA ALA A 269 7.81 12.16 -4.60
C ALA A 269 6.40 11.79 -5.07
N GLY A 270 5.81 10.74 -4.46
CA GLY A 270 4.44 10.32 -4.75
C GLY A 270 3.38 11.38 -4.45
N THR A 271 3.60 12.23 -3.44
CA THR A 271 2.67 13.31 -3.09
C THR A 271 2.59 14.39 -4.17
N VAL A 272 3.67 14.56 -4.92
CA VAL A 272 3.75 15.51 -6.06
C VAL A 272 3.35 14.83 -7.36
N THR A 273 3.88 13.64 -7.63
CA THR A 273 3.70 12.99 -8.94
C THR A 273 2.31 12.42 -9.15
N SER A 274 1.61 11.94 -8.08
CA SER A 274 0.25 11.40 -8.22
C SER A 274 -0.78 12.44 -8.71
N PRO A 275 -0.89 13.65 -8.13
CA PRO A 275 -1.76 14.70 -8.65
C PRO A 275 -1.36 15.16 -10.06
N TRP A 276 -0.06 15.26 -10.33
CA TRP A 276 0.45 15.63 -11.68
C TRP A 276 0.04 14.60 -12.73
N ALA A 277 0.25 13.33 -12.45
CA ALA A 277 -0.17 12.25 -13.35
C ALA A 277 -1.69 12.31 -13.60
N GLY A 278 -2.49 12.60 -12.56
CA GLY A 278 -3.93 12.80 -12.70
C GLY A 278 -4.28 13.94 -13.66
N SER A 279 -3.65 15.10 -13.51
CA SER A 279 -3.88 16.26 -14.39
C SER A 279 -3.40 16.02 -15.83
N LEU A 280 -2.25 15.36 -16.00
CA LEU A 280 -1.74 14.96 -17.31
C LEU A 280 -2.67 13.94 -17.99
N ALA A 281 -3.22 12.99 -17.21
CA ALA A 281 -4.16 12.00 -17.74
C ALA A 281 -5.49 12.61 -18.18
N ALA A 282 -5.94 13.68 -17.52
CA ALA A 282 -7.10 14.45 -17.96
C ALA A 282 -6.85 15.16 -19.32
N ARG A 283 -5.62 15.62 -19.56
CA ARG A 283 -5.23 16.34 -20.80
C ARG A 283 -4.84 15.43 -21.94
N TYR A 284 -4.05 14.39 -21.68
CA TYR A 284 -3.43 13.55 -22.72
C TYR A 284 -4.03 12.14 -22.80
N GLY A 285 -4.93 11.81 -21.88
CA GLY A 285 -5.49 10.47 -21.73
C GLY A 285 -4.70 9.58 -20.77
N ARG A 286 -5.36 8.54 -20.26
CA ARG A 286 -4.80 7.68 -19.19
C ARG A 286 -3.65 6.81 -19.69
N LEU A 287 -3.78 6.18 -20.87
CA LEU A 287 -2.78 5.23 -21.37
C LEU A 287 -1.41 5.88 -21.64
N PRO A 288 -1.31 7.03 -22.37
CA PRO A 288 -0.02 7.69 -22.57
C PRO A 288 0.67 8.07 -21.25
N VAL A 289 -0.08 8.52 -20.25
CA VAL A 289 0.48 8.91 -18.95
C VAL A 289 0.95 7.68 -18.15
N VAL A 290 0.22 6.57 -18.19
CA VAL A 290 0.69 5.30 -17.61
C VAL A 290 2.00 4.88 -18.25
N LEU A 291 2.08 4.85 -19.58
CA LEU A 291 3.30 4.44 -20.31
C LEU A 291 4.48 5.37 -20.03
N ALA A 292 4.27 6.69 -19.99
CA ALA A 292 5.29 7.65 -19.61
C ALA A 292 5.78 7.43 -18.17
N SER A 293 4.87 7.18 -17.24
CA SER A 293 5.21 6.88 -15.85
C SER A 293 6.01 5.58 -15.70
N LEU A 294 5.66 4.54 -16.48
CA LEU A 294 6.43 3.29 -16.54
C LEU A 294 7.84 3.52 -17.10
N ALA A 295 7.98 4.35 -18.15
CA ALA A 295 9.28 4.72 -18.69
C ALA A 295 10.13 5.47 -17.63
N VAL A 296 9.53 6.41 -16.90
CA VAL A 296 10.20 7.11 -15.79
C VAL A 296 10.64 6.14 -14.71
N MET A 297 9.77 5.18 -14.31
CA MET A 297 10.14 4.14 -13.34
C MET A 297 11.32 3.30 -13.85
N ALA A 298 11.30 2.87 -15.12
CA ALA A 298 12.38 2.08 -15.70
C ALA A 298 13.70 2.85 -15.73
N ILE A 299 13.69 4.12 -16.14
CA ILE A 299 14.88 4.99 -16.13
C ILE A 299 15.44 5.08 -14.69
N GLY A 300 14.57 5.32 -13.69
CA GLY A 300 15.00 5.38 -12.31
C GLY A 300 15.67 4.08 -11.85
N ILE A 301 15.09 2.91 -12.17
CA ILE A 301 15.68 1.61 -11.83
C ILE A 301 17.05 1.43 -12.51
N ILE A 302 17.20 1.80 -13.78
CA ILE A 302 18.49 1.73 -14.50
C ILE A 302 19.54 2.60 -13.79
N VAL A 303 19.16 3.82 -13.39
CA VAL A 303 20.07 4.75 -12.68
C VAL A 303 20.50 4.18 -11.33
N THR A 304 19.66 3.42 -10.63
CA THR A 304 20.06 2.76 -9.36
C THR A 304 21.15 1.69 -9.54
N ALA A 305 21.35 1.18 -10.75
CA ALA A 305 22.39 0.19 -11.03
C ALA A 305 23.79 0.81 -11.20
N VAL A 306 23.91 2.13 -11.27
CA VAL A 306 25.20 2.83 -11.28
C VAL A 306 25.83 2.72 -9.88
N PRO A 307 27.08 2.25 -9.75
CA PRO A 307 27.71 1.99 -8.45
C PRO A 307 28.18 3.29 -7.75
N HIS A 308 27.26 4.21 -7.52
CA HIS A 308 27.48 5.47 -6.85
C HIS A 308 26.26 5.87 -6.02
N VAL A 309 26.46 6.20 -4.73
CA VAL A 309 25.39 6.49 -3.78
C VAL A 309 24.40 7.54 -4.29
N ILE A 310 24.91 8.65 -4.86
CA ILE A 310 24.04 9.71 -5.39
C ILE A 310 23.20 9.20 -6.57
N ALA A 311 23.75 8.34 -7.42
CA ALA A 311 23.00 7.74 -8.52
C ALA A 311 21.88 6.85 -7.98
N VAL A 312 22.16 6.02 -6.97
CA VAL A 312 21.13 5.20 -6.31
C VAL A 312 20.01 6.08 -5.74
N LEU A 313 20.34 7.19 -5.06
CA LEU A 313 19.37 8.12 -4.50
C LEU A 313 18.49 8.77 -5.58
N VAL A 314 19.13 9.33 -6.60
CA VAL A 314 18.43 9.99 -7.72
C VAL A 314 17.58 8.97 -8.48
N GLY A 315 18.14 7.80 -8.78
CA GLY A 315 17.42 6.71 -9.42
C GLY A 315 16.21 6.25 -8.63
N LEU A 316 16.33 6.11 -7.31
CA LEU A 316 15.24 5.74 -6.42
C LEU A 316 14.12 6.80 -6.43
N LEU A 317 14.49 8.09 -6.38
CA LEU A 317 13.54 9.20 -6.45
C LEU A 317 12.75 9.17 -7.78
N ILE A 318 13.46 9.00 -8.90
CA ILE A 318 12.86 8.93 -10.24
C ILE A 318 11.96 7.68 -10.35
N ALA A 319 12.44 6.51 -9.91
CA ALA A 319 11.65 5.27 -9.95
C ALA A 319 10.38 5.38 -9.12
N THR A 320 10.48 5.98 -7.92
CA THR A 320 9.34 6.21 -7.04
C THR A 320 8.32 7.16 -7.66
N ALA A 321 8.79 8.25 -8.27
CA ALA A 321 7.93 9.18 -9.01
C ALA A 321 7.17 8.47 -10.14
N GLY A 322 7.86 7.65 -10.92
CA GLY A 322 7.25 6.86 -11.98
C GLY A 322 6.22 5.86 -11.47
N PHE A 323 6.57 5.11 -10.42
CA PHE A 323 5.65 4.17 -9.77
C PHE A 323 4.34 4.85 -9.32
N PHE A 324 4.45 5.94 -8.55
CA PHE A 324 3.26 6.63 -8.03
C PHE A 324 2.42 7.26 -9.15
N GLY A 325 3.06 7.75 -10.22
CA GLY A 325 2.35 8.25 -11.40
C GLY A 325 1.51 7.16 -12.07
N ALA A 326 2.09 5.99 -12.35
CA ALA A 326 1.39 4.87 -12.95
C ALA A 326 0.30 4.31 -12.03
N HIS A 327 0.63 4.12 -10.73
CA HIS A 327 -0.29 3.59 -9.73
C HIS A 327 -1.52 4.49 -9.54
N ALA A 328 -1.34 5.80 -9.44
CA ALA A 328 -2.44 6.74 -9.26
C ALA A 328 -3.46 6.67 -10.41
N ILE A 329 -2.97 6.53 -11.65
CA ILE A 329 -3.85 6.39 -12.81
C ILE A 329 -4.51 5.01 -12.84
N ALA A 330 -3.76 3.92 -12.68
CA ALA A 330 -4.28 2.56 -12.79
C ALA A 330 -5.32 2.25 -11.68
N SER A 331 -5.07 2.67 -10.43
CA SER A 331 -5.98 2.47 -9.31
C SER A 331 -7.32 3.20 -9.48
N GLY A 332 -7.30 4.42 -10.02
CA GLY A 332 -8.52 5.17 -10.35
C GLY A 332 -9.21 4.67 -11.63
N TRP A 333 -8.44 4.06 -12.55
CA TRP A 333 -9.00 3.57 -13.81
C TRP A 333 -9.78 2.27 -13.62
N ALA A 334 -9.36 1.38 -12.73
CA ALA A 334 -10.02 0.10 -12.49
C ALA A 334 -11.51 0.26 -12.13
N PRO A 335 -11.91 1.01 -11.08
CA PRO A 335 -13.32 1.22 -10.80
C PRO A 335 -14.05 2.05 -11.87
N ALA A 336 -13.36 3.02 -12.52
CA ALA A 336 -13.96 3.86 -13.55
C ALA A 336 -14.29 3.09 -14.84
N ALA A 337 -13.55 2.01 -15.15
CA ALA A 337 -13.77 1.15 -16.30
C ALA A 337 -14.77 0.03 -16.03
N ALA A 338 -15.10 -0.24 -14.76
CA ALA A 338 -16.03 -1.29 -14.36
C ALA A 338 -17.50 -0.89 -14.57
N ARG A 339 -18.37 -1.89 -14.69
CA ARG A 339 -19.83 -1.67 -14.66
C ARG A 339 -20.24 -1.02 -13.33
N PRO A 340 -21.26 -0.15 -13.31
CA PRO A 340 -21.67 0.60 -12.11
C PRO A 340 -21.85 -0.28 -10.87
N GLU A 341 -22.50 -1.45 -11.03
CA GLU A 341 -22.80 -2.40 -9.96
C GLU A 341 -21.57 -3.18 -9.46
N ALA A 342 -20.44 -3.15 -10.20
CA ALA A 342 -19.24 -3.91 -9.91
C ALA A 342 -17.99 -3.02 -9.61
N ARG A 343 -18.17 -1.68 -9.50
CA ARG A 343 -17.06 -0.73 -9.30
C ARG A 343 -16.30 -0.96 -8.01
N ALA A 344 -17.00 -1.22 -6.91
CA ALA A 344 -16.37 -1.49 -5.62
C ALA A 344 -15.50 -2.75 -5.68
N GLN A 345 -15.99 -3.81 -6.35
CA GLN A 345 -15.26 -5.06 -6.52
C GLN A 345 -14.04 -4.87 -7.44
N ALA A 346 -14.13 -4.02 -8.47
CA ALA A 346 -13.00 -3.68 -9.32
C ALA A 346 -11.88 -3.00 -8.54
N ALA A 347 -12.20 -2.04 -7.65
CA ALA A 347 -11.23 -1.42 -6.76
C ALA A 347 -10.60 -2.45 -5.80
N SER A 348 -11.43 -3.31 -5.19
CA SER A 348 -10.94 -4.36 -4.27
C SER A 348 -10.01 -5.35 -4.96
N LEU A 349 -10.34 -5.79 -6.18
CA LEU A 349 -9.50 -6.70 -6.97
C LEU A 349 -8.18 -6.04 -7.40
N TYR A 350 -8.20 -4.74 -7.71
CA TYR A 350 -6.97 -3.98 -7.96
C TYR A 350 -6.05 -4.01 -6.75
N TYR A 351 -6.56 -3.70 -5.55
CA TYR A 351 -5.76 -3.72 -4.32
C TYR A 351 -5.36 -5.14 -3.89
N LEU A 352 -6.18 -6.15 -4.16
CA LEU A 352 -5.79 -7.54 -3.97
C LEU A 352 -4.58 -7.89 -4.84
N GLY A 353 -4.60 -7.51 -6.12
CA GLY A 353 -3.45 -7.64 -7.02
C GLY A 353 -2.23 -6.86 -6.49
N TYR A 354 -2.42 -5.63 -6.10
CA TYR A 354 -1.39 -4.73 -5.58
C TYR A 354 -0.66 -5.32 -4.35
N TYR A 355 -1.39 -5.75 -3.33
CA TYR A 355 -0.78 -6.36 -2.14
C TYR A 355 -0.30 -7.80 -2.38
N GLY A 356 -0.98 -8.56 -3.25
CA GLY A 356 -0.52 -9.86 -3.70
C GLY A 356 0.82 -9.79 -4.43
N GLY A 357 0.99 -8.82 -5.32
CA GLY A 357 2.26 -8.53 -5.99
C GLY A 357 3.36 -8.12 -5.00
N SER A 358 3.03 -7.21 -4.07
CA SER A 358 3.90 -6.81 -2.97
C SER A 358 4.43 -8.01 -2.18
N SER A 359 3.53 -8.91 -1.80
CA SER A 359 3.88 -10.10 -1.04
C SER A 359 4.76 -11.05 -1.84
N LEU A 360 4.31 -11.43 -3.04
CA LEU A 360 5.00 -12.43 -3.86
C LEU A 360 6.39 -11.96 -4.30
N PHE A 361 6.47 -10.81 -4.94
CA PHE A 361 7.73 -10.33 -5.50
C PHE A 361 8.63 -9.68 -4.46
N GLY A 362 8.07 -9.14 -3.37
CA GLY A 362 8.83 -8.71 -2.20
C GLY A 362 9.66 -9.83 -1.58
N TRP A 363 9.22 -11.08 -1.72
CA TRP A 363 9.95 -12.29 -1.33
C TRP A 363 10.75 -12.87 -2.50
N LEU A 364 10.11 -13.14 -3.63
CA LEU A 364 10.69 -13.91 -4.74
C LEU A 364 11.95 -13.26 -5.33
N LEU A 365 11.98 -11.91 -5.42
CA LEU A 365 13.15 -11.20 -5.94
C LEU A 365 14.36 -11.27 -4.99
N GLY A 366 14.21 -11.80 -3.78
CA GLY A 366 15.31 -12.10 -2.89
C GLY A 366 16.23 -13.19 -3.41
N TYR A 367 15.72 -14.15 -4.17
CA TYR A 367 16.55 -15.14 -4.86
C TYR A 367 17.39 -14.47 -5.95
N ALA A 368 16.80 -13.57 -6.73
CA ALA A 368 17.56 -12.79 -7.71
C ALA A 368 18.61 -11.88 -7.04
N PHE A 369 18.30 -11.35 -5.83
CA PHE A 369 19.28 -10.60 -5.04
C PHE A 369 20.40 -11.48 -4.53
N HIS A 370 20.11 -12.71 -4.07
CA HIS A 370 21.10 -13.66 -3.59
C HIS A 370 22.10 -14.05 -4.70
N ASP A 371 21.59 -14.38 -5.89
CA ASP A 371 22.40 -14.90 -6.99
C ASP A 371 23.14 -13.81 -7.78
N LEU A 372 22.51 -12.67 -7.99
CA LEU A 372 22.98 -11.61 -8.90
C LEU A 372 23.12 -10.23 -8.21
N GLY A 373 22.88 -10.15 -6.91
CA GLY A 373 22.92 -8.89 -6.16
C GLY A 373 21.88 -7.87 -6.65
N TRP A 374 22.22 -6.62 -6.54
CA TRP A 374 21.33 -5.52 -6.93
C TRP A 374 20.90 -5.55 -8.39
N VAL A 375 21.80 -5.94 -9.29
CA VAL A 375 21.53 -6.04 -10.73
C VAL A 375 20.43 -7.06 -11.01
N GLY A 376 20.35 -8.15 -10.24
CA GLY A 376 19.28 -9.13 -10.34
C GLY A 376 17.90 -8.53 -10.01
N VAL A 377 17.81 -7.80 -8.89
CA VAL A 377 16.57 -7.13 -8.48
C VAL A 377 16.16 -6.06 -9.51
N ALA A 378 17.11 -5.25 -9.96
CA ALA A 378 16.88 -4.21 -10.96
C ALA A 378 16.41 -4.83 -12.29
N GLY A 379 17.07 -5.88 -12.76
CA GLY A 379 16.73 -6.60 -14.00
C GLY A 379 15.34 -7.21 -13.95
N CYS A 380 14.99 -7.93 -12.87
CA CYS A 380 13.64 -8.47 -12.67
C CYS A 380 12.59 -7.38 -12.60
N THR A 381 12.87 -6.27 -11.90
CA THR A 381 11.93 -5.13 -11.81
C THR A 381 11.73 -4.49 -13.18
N LEU A 382 12.78 -4.30 -13.98
CA LEU A 382 12.68 -3.80 -15.35
C LEU A 382 11.86 -4.73 -16.25
N ALA A 383 12.03 -6.04 -16.12
CA ALA A 383 11.21 -7.02 -16.84
C ALA A 383 9.73 -6.89 -16.45
N MET A 384 9.43 -6.74 -15.15
CA MET A 384 8.05 -6.52 -14.67
C MET A 384 7.45 -5.23 -15.21
N VAL A 385 8.21 -4.13 -15.25
CA VAL A 385 7.78 -2.84 -15.83
C VAL A 385 7.55 -2.99 -17.35
N ALA A 386 8.41 -3.70 -18.08
CA ALA A 386 8.24 -3.96 -19.50
C ALA A 386 6.99 -4.80 -19.79
N ILE A 387 6.74 -5.84 -18.98
CA ILE A 387 5.51 -6.66 -19.07
C ILE A 387 4.29 -5.78 -18.78
N ALA A 388 4.33 -4.93 -17.75
CA ALA A 388 3.24 -4.02 -17.43
C ALA A 388 2.97 -3.06 -18.61
N ALA A 389 4.00 -2.50 -19.23
CA ALA A 389 3.87 -1.63 -20.41
C ALA A 389 3.26 -2.37 -21.60
N LEU A 390 3.72 -3.59 -21.88
CA LEU A 390 3.18 -4.42 -22.95
C LEU A 390 1.69 -4.73 -22.72
N LEU A 391 1.34 -5.18 -21.53
CA LEU A 391 -0.06 -5.46 -21.16
C LEU A 391 -0.92 -4.19 -21.25
N ALA A 392 -0.41 -3.03 -20.83
CA ALA A 392 -1.12 -1.76 -20.96
C ALA A 392 -1.41 -1.42 -22.44
N VAL A 393 -0.41 -1.58 -23.31
CA VAL A 393 -0.56 -1.33 -24.76
C VAL A 393 -1.58 -2.28 -25.38
N LEU A 394 -1.56 -3.57 -25.02
CA LEU A 394 -2.42 -4.59 -25.60
C LEU A 394 -3.86 -4.56 -25.06
N GLY A 395 -4.02 -4.27 -23.76
CA GLY A 395 -5.31 -4.41 -23.06
C GLY A 395 -6.06 -3.10 -22.80
N LEU A 396 -5.36 -1.94 -22.84
CA LEU A 396 -5.97 -0.65 -22.48
C LEU A 396 -6.14 0.30 -23.69
N ARG A 397 -5.72 -0.09 -24.89
CA ARG A 397 -6.01 0.69 -26.10
C ARG A 397 -7.53 0.76 -26.31
N VAL A 398 -8.08 1.95 -26.34
CA VAL A 398 -9.45 2.16 -26.82
C VAL A 398 -9.39 2.08 -28.35
N PRO A 399 -10.19 1.22 -29.00
CA PRO A 399 -10.30 1.30 -30.46
C PRO A 399 -10.69 2.74 -30.83
N ARG A 400 -9.91 3.38 -31.71
CA ARG A 400 -10.37 4.64 -32.32
C ARG A 400 -11.72 4.31 -32.96
N ARG A 401 -12.81 4.90 -32.49
CA ARG A 401 -14.04 4.93 -33.30
C ARG A 401 -13.61 5.59 -34.59
N SER A 402 -13.69 4.83 -35.70
CA SER A 402 -13.63 5.39 -37.02
C SER A 402 -14.71 6.47 -37.11
N ALA A 403 -14.27 7.71 -37.32
CA ALA A 403 -15.14 8.86 -37.55
C ALA A 403 -15.93 8.67 -38.83
#